data_e68e04cb21ed3db0cc0f0da7b0ffdd00
#
_entry.id   e68e04cb21ed3db0cc0f0da7b0ffdd00
#
_cell.length_a   1.000
_cell.length_b   1.000
_cell.length_c   1.000
_cell.angle_alpha   90.00
_cell.angle_beta   90.00
_cell.angle_gamma   90.00
#
_symmetry.space_group_name_H-M   'P 1'
#
loop_
_entity.id
_entity.type
_entity.pdbx_description
1 polymer ?
#
loop_
_entity_poly.entity_id
_entity_poly.type
_entity_poly.pdbx_seq_one_letter_code
_entity_poly.pdbx_strand_id
1 'polypeptide(L)'
;TSEDWLVRRIELFQTAVELQFGTQPPTPEILEIEQLNLGKEHRSYKIHTGTKDRQLSFIIKIIMPRGQNRPMIIDGDMCAGYHMNEEFISAALENNIGWVLFDRTELAHDIKGEGRKGALYDAYPEYTFGALGAWAWGYSRCIDALFKLNLSQIDCSCIALTGHSRGG
;
A
#
# COMPACT_ATOMS: atom_id res chain seq x y z
N THR A 1 -8.58 -3.38 29.89
CA THR A 1 -8.41 -1.92 29.71
C THR A 1 -7.71 -1.62 28.38
N SER A 2 -7.67 -0.35 27.98
CA SER A 2 -6.92 0.09 26.78
C SER A 2 -5.41 -0.15 26.92
N GLU A 3 -4.90 -0.07 28.14
CA GLU A 3 -3.47 -0.34 28.46
C GLU A 3 -3.15 -1.83 28.31
N ASP A 4 -4.02 -2.71 28.80
CA ASP A 4 -3.89 -4.17 28.63
C ASP A 4 -3.91 -4.54 27.14
N TRP A 5 -4.70 -3.82 26.34
CA TRP A 5 -4.75 -4.04 24.90
C TRP A 5 -3.41 -3.72 24.21
N LEU A 6 -2.72 -2.65 24.59
CA LEU A 6 -1.42 -2.31 24.01
C LEU A 6 -0.39 -3.42 24.24
N VAL A 7 -0.31 -3.96 25.46
CA VAL A 7 0.56 -5.10 25.79
C VAL A 7 0.15 -6.34 24.98
N ARG A 8 -1.14 -6.67 25.01
CA ARG A 8 -1.66 -7.85 24.31
C ARG A 8 -1.47 -7.75 22.78
N ARG A 9 -1.61 -6.56 22.21
CA ARG A 9 -1.38 -6.32 20.79
C ARG A 9 0.08 -6.61 20.40
N ILE A 10 1.05 -6.20 21.23
CA ILE A 10 2.47 -6.49 20.98
C ILE A 10 2.73 -7.99 21.00
N GLU A 11 2.22 -8.70 21.99
CA GLU A 11 2.36 -10.17 22.09
C GLU A 11 1.76 -10.88 20.86
N LEU A 12 0.55 -10.47 20.46
CA LEU A 12 -0.13 -11.04 19.29
C LEU A 12 0.63 -10.73 17.99
N PHE A 13 1.16 -9.51 17.86
CA PHE A 13 1.93 -9.12 16.71
C PHE A 13 3.20 -9.97 16.58
N GLN A 14 3.99 -10.08 17.63
CA GLN A 14 5.21 -10.88 17.64
C GLN A 14 4.92 -12.37 17.36
N THR A 15 3.90 -12.94 18.00
CA THR A 15 3.59 -14.36 17.88
C THR A 15 2.88 -14.71 16.57
N ALA A 16 1.88 -13.95 16.17
CA ALA A 16 1.06 -14.29 15.00
C ALA A 16 1.60 -13.70 13.71
N VAL A 17 1.99 -12.41 13.72
CA VAL A 17 2.39 -11.71 12.50
C VAL A 17 3.82 -12.07 12.10
N GLU A 18 4.78 -11.95 13.02
CA GLU A 18 6.19 -12.22 12.71
C GLU A 18 6.45 -13.71 12.42
N LEU A 19 5.79 -14.62 13.16
CA LEU A 19 5.94 -16.05 12.93
C LEU A 19 5.34 -16.47 11.57
N GLN A 20 4.21 -15.89 11.18
CA GLN A 20 3.51 -16.25 9.95
C GLN A 20 4.04 -15.53 8.72
N PHE A 21 4.36 -14.24 8.83
CA PHE A 21 4.69 -13.38 7.69
C PHE A 21 6.15 -12.94 7.65
N GLY A 22 6.91 -13.22 8.71
CA GLY A 22 8.30 -12.79 8.88
C GLY A 22 8.44 -11.37 9.41
N THR A 23 9.70 -10.97 9.65
CA THR A 23 10.02 -9.62 10.13
C THR A 23 9.90 -8.62 9.00
N GLN A 24 9.16 -7.56 9.25
CA GLN A 24 8.92 -6.47 8.29
C GLN A 24 10.10 -5.49 8.27
N PRO A 25 10.42 -4.88 7.11
CA PRO A 25 11.33 -3.74 7.07
C PRO A 25 10.79 -2.58 7.91
N PRO A 26 11.68 -1.74 8.47
CA PRO A 26 11.27 -0.53 9.18
C PRO A 26 10.65 0.50 8.23
N THR A 27 10.20 1.61 8.79
CA THR A 27 9.85 2.80 8.01
C THR A 27 11.06 3.18 7.15
N PRO A 28 10.89 3.40 5.84
CA PRO A 28 12.00 3.69 4.95
C PRO A 28 12.65 5.04 5.29
N GLU A 29 13.95 5.15 5.01
CA GLU A 29 14.68 6.41 5.16
C GLU A 29 14.29 7.45 4.09
N ILE A 30 13.91 6.95 2.91
CA ILE A 30 13.53 7.76 1.76
C ILE A 30 12.06 7.50 1.44
N LEU A 31 11.33 8.59 1.26
CA LEU A 31 10.00 8.60 0.66
C LEU A 31 9.89 9.85 -0.20
N GLU A 32 10.10 9.70 -1.50
CA GLU A 32 9.95 10.78 -2.47
C GLU A 32 8.81 10.45 -3.44
N ILE A 33 8.11 11.48 -3.89
CA ILE A 33 6.94 11.30 -4.75
C ILE A 33 7.15 12.11 -6.01
N GLU A 34 7.30 11.41 -7.11
CA GLU A 34 7.40 11.97 -8.45
C GLU A 34 6.02 11.97 -9.10
N GLN A 35 5.61 13.12 -9.58
CA GLN A 35 4.36 13.27 -10.29
C GLN A 35 4.52 12.82 -11.74
N LEU A 36 3.74 11.82 -12.17
CA LEU A 36 3.74 11.32 -13.54
C LEU A 36 2.62 11.91 -14.39
N ASN A 37 1.42 12.04 -13.83
CA ASN A 37 0.25 12.59 -14.51
C ASN A 37 -0.69 13.29 -13.53
N LEU A 38 -1.25 14.42 -13.94
CA LEU A 38 -2.23 15.23 -13.20
C LEU A 38 -3.53 15.41 -14.00
N GLY A 39 -4.22 14.33 -14.30
CA GLY A 39 -5.59 14.41 -14.76
C GLY A 39 -6.55 14.93 -13.66
N LYS A 40 -7.69 15.47 -14.04
CA LYS A 40 -8.70 15.92 -13.06
C LYS A 40 -9.27 14.77 -12.23
N GLU A 41 -9.52 13.62 -12.86
CA GLU A 41 -10.14 12.45 -12.25
C GLU A 41 -9.11 11.37 -11.89
N HIS A 42 -8.01 11.31 -12.63
CA HIS A 42 -6.94 10.32 -12.42
C HIS A 42 -5.60 11.03 -12.30
N ARG A 43 -4.88 10.71 -11.24
CA ARG A 43 -3.51 11.19 -11.01
C ARG A 43 -2.60 9.98 -10.78
N SER A 44 -1.41 10.02 -11.36
CA SER A 44 -0.43 8.96 -11.17
C SER A 44 0.85 9.53 -10.61
N TYR A 45 1.41 8.82 -9.65
CA TYR A 45 2.65 9.18 -8.98
C TYR A 45 3.56 7.96 -8.89
N LYS A 46 4.85 8.19 -8.98
CA LYS A 46 5.86 7.19 -8.68
C LYS A 46 6.40 7.47 -7.29
N ILE A 47 6.35 6.46 -6.45
CA ILE A 47 6.90 6.50 -5.10
C ILE A 47 8.33 5.95 -5.18
N HIS A 48 9.31 6.76 -4.80
CA HIS A 48 10.69 6.36 -4.58
C HIS A 48 10.89 6.18 -3.08
N THR A 49 11.38 5.01 -2.67
CA THR A 49 11.46 4.65 -1.27
C THR A 49 12.60 3.65 -1.02
N GLY A 50 12.90 3.36 0.24
CA GLY A 50 13.95 2.45 0.64
C GLY A 50 14.95 3.06 1.60
N THR A 51 16.17 2.53 1.59
CA THR A 51 17.33 3.09 2.32
C THR A 51 18.14 4.01 1.41
N LYS A 52 19.12 4.73 1.98
CA LYS A 52 20.04 5.57 1.18
C LYS A 52 20.83 4.76 0.15
N ASP A 53 21.17 3.53 0.50
CA ASP A 53 22.02 2.67 -0.33
C ASP A 53 21.23 1.79 -1.30
N ARG A 54 19.98 1.46 -0.97
CA ARG A 54 19.11 0.58 -1.74
C ARG A 54 17.73 1.17 -1.85
N GLN A 55 17.43 1.65 -3.04
CA GLN A 55 16.14 2.27 -3.34
C GLN A 55 15.32 1.37 -4.24
N LEU A 56 14.03 1.48 -4.10
CA LEU A 56 13.03 0.88 -4.98
C LEU A 56 11.98 1.91 -5.35
N SER A 57 11.20 1.63 -6.34
CA SER A 57 10.07 2.49 -6.71
C SER A 57 8.90 1.65 -7.20
N PHE A 58 7.70 2.18 -7.02
CA PHE A 58 6.46 1.62 -7.55
C PHE A 58 5.47 2.73 -7.88
N ILE A 59 4.44 2.41 -8.66
CA ILE A 59 3.49 3.42 -9.14
C ILE A 59 2.18 3.31 -8.37
N ILE A 60 1.62 4.46 -7.98
CA ILE A 60 0.26 4.58 -7.50
C ILE A 60 -0.59 5.38 -8.48
N LYS A 61 -1.83 4.97 -8.66
CA LYS A 61 -2.86 5.69 -9.39
C LYS A 61 -3.95 6.10 -8.42
N ILE A 62 -4.21 7.39 -8.33
CA ILE A 62 -5.28 7.93 -7.49
C ILE A 62 -6.47 8.29 -8.39
N ILE A 63 -7.62 7.68 -8.13
CA ILE A 63 -8.89 8.07 -8.73
C ILE A 63 -9.56 9.02 -7.75
N MET A 64 -9.68 10.28 -8.17
CA MET A 64 -10.05 11.37 -7.29
C MET A 64 -11.55 11.38 -6.99
N PRO A 65 -11.94 11.50 -5.73
CA PRO A 65 -13.33 11.71 -5.35
C PRO A 65 -13.78 13.13 -5.71
N ARG A 66 -15.08 13.32 -5.79
CA ARG A 66 -15.65 14.68 -5.95
C ARG A 66 -15.68 15.39 -4.60
N GLY A 67 -15.41 16.70 -4.63
CA GLY A 67 -15.42 17.54 -3.42
C GLY A 67 -14.10 17.50 -2.66
N GLN A 68 -14.16 17.87 -1.38
CA GLN A 68 -12.99 17.96 -0.51
C GLN A 68 -13.16 17.04 0.71
N ASN A 69 -12.04 16.66 1.30
CA ASN A 69 -11.98 15.90 2.54
C ASN A 69 -12.82 14.60 2.46
N ARG A 70 -12.49 13.74 1.51
CA ARG A 70 -13.24 12.51 1.23
C ARG A 70 -12.44 11.26 1.59
N PRO A 71 -13.13 10.19 2.04
CA PRO A 71 -12.50 8.92 2.35
C PRO A 71 -11.85 8.29 1.12
N MET A 72 -10.85 7.44 1.36
CA MET A 72 -10.13 6.71 0.33
C MET A 72 -10.15 5.21 0.59
N ILE A 73 -10.13 4.43 -0.48
CA ILE A 73 -9.87 3.00 -0.44
C ILE A 73 -8.54 2.74 -1.14
N ILE A 74 -7.65 1.95 -0.53
CA ILE A 74 -6.39 1.52 -1.14
C ILE A 74 -6.52 0.06 -1.54
N ASP A 75 -6.15 -0.25 -2.79
CA ASP A 75 -6.19 -1.57 -3.39
C ASP A 75 -4.85 -1.90 -4.07
N GLY A 76 -4.24 -3.02 -3.69
CA GLY A 76 -2.98 -3.50 -4.23
C GLY A 76 -3.11 -4.45 -5.42
N ASP A 77 -4.31 -4.72 -5.90
CA ASP A 77 -4.59 -5.75 -6.91
C ASP A 77 -4.59 -5.24 -8.37
N MET A 78 -3.93 -4.11 -8.65
CA MET A 78 -3.80 -3.59 -10.02
C MET A 78 -3.02 -4.55 -10.95
N CYS A 79 -2.27 -5.49 -10.39
CA CYS A 79 -1.34 -6.39 -11.07
C CYS A 79 -1.95 -7.45 -11.98
N ALA A 80 -3.17 -7.87 -11.77
CA ALA A 80 -3.56 -9.16 -12.33
C ALA A 80 -4.76 -9.10 -13.27
N GLY A 81 -5.14 -7.91 -13.74
CA GLY A 81 -6.42 -7.78 -14.41
C GLY A 81 -7.60 -8.17 -13.50
N TYR A 82 -7.33 -8.48 -12.23
CA TYR A 82 -8.32 -8.45 -11.18
C TYR A 82 -8.58 -6.99 -10.85
N HIS A 83 -9.02 -6.26 -11.88
CA HIS A 83 -9.65 -5.01 -11.60
C HIS A 83 -10.75 -5.32 -10.61
N MET A 84 -10.64 -4.76 -9.41
CA MET A 84 -11.83 -4.55 -8.62
C MET A 84 -12.86 -4.11 -9.61
N ASN A 85 -13.89 -4.90 -9.72
CA ASN A 85 -14.94 -4.74 -10.72
C ASN A 85 -15.21 -3.25 -10.90
N GLU A 86 -15.18 -2.74 -12.11
CA GLU A 86 -15.43 -1.32 -12.40
C GLU A 86 -16.68 -0.81 -11.69
N GLU A 87 -17.63 -1.72 -11.43
CA GLU A 87 -18.83 -1.46 -10.64
C GLU A 87 -18.52 -1.03 -9.20
N PHE A 88 -17.53 -1.63 -8.52
CA PHE A 88 -17.16 -1.23 -7.15
C PHE A 88 -16.50 0.14 -7.12
N ILE A 89 -15.61 0.40 -8.08
CA ILE A 89 -14.96 1.70 -8.21
C ILE A 89 -16.03 2.76 -8.50
N SER A 90 -16.93 2.48 -9.43
CA SER A 90 -18.03 3.40 -9.79
C SER A 90 -18.94 3.67 -8.60
N ALA A 91 -19.36 2.62 -7.88
CA ALA A 91 -20.20 2.77 -6.70
C ALA A 91 -19.52 3.58 -5.57
N ALA A 92 -18.23 3.39 -5.35
CA ALA A 92 -17.47 4.19 -4.39
C ALA A 92 -17.41 5.66 -4.81
N LEU A 93 -17.10 5.95 -6.08
CA LEU A 93 -17.03 7.31 -6.60
C LEU A 93 -18.39 8.02 -6.57
N GLU A 94 -19.49 7.31 -6.83
CA GLU A 94 -20.85 7.83 -6.68
C GLU A 94 -21.15 8.25 -5.24
N ASN A 95 -20.55 7.57 -4.27
CA ASN A 95 -20.61 7.91 -2.85
C ASN A 95 -19.49 8.87 -2.40
N ASN A 96 -18.76 9.47 -3.34
CA ASN A 96 -17.63 10.37 -3.10
C ASN A 96 -16.48 9.75 -2.30
N ILE A 97 -16.23 8.47 -2.49
CA ILE A 97 -15.07 7.73 -1.96
C ILE A 97 -14.07 7.58 -3.10
N GLY A 98 -12.82 7.98 -2.89
CA GLY A 98 -11.76 7.84 -3.88
C GLY A 98 -11.02 6.52 -3.77
N TRP A 99 -10.16 6.24 -4.76
CA TRP A 99 -9.35 5.03 -4.81
C TRP A 99 -7.89 5.34 -4.99
N VAL A 100 -7.04 4.53 -4.34
CA VAL A 100 -5.62 4.42 -4.62
C VAL A 100 -5.36 3.00 -5.10
N LEU A 101 -4.88 2.88 -6.31
CA LEU A 101 -4.54 1.60 -6.92
C LEU A 101 -3.03 1.48 -7.06
N PHE A 102 -2.46 0.32 -6.72
CA PHE A 102 -1.07 0.01 -7.01
C PHE A 102 -0.89 -1.46 -7.38
N ASP A 103 0.20 -1.76 -8.04
CA ASP A 103 0.60 -3.14 -8.34
C ASP A 103 1.49 -3.68 -7.23
N ARG A 104 0.94 -4.49 -6.34
CA ARG A 104 1.71 -5.11 -5.26
C ARG A 104 2.86 -5.98 -5.75
N THR A 105 2.78 -6.48 -6.98
CA THR A 105 3.82 -7.34 -7.56
C THR A 105 5.08 -6.56 -7.98
N GLU A 106 5.00 -5.22 -8.09
CA GLU A 106 6.19 -4.39 -8.21
C GLU A 106 7.11 -4.48 -6.97
N LEU A 107 6.55 -4.85 -5.81
CA LEU A 107 7.30 -5.01 -4.56
C LEU A 107 7.81 -6.43 -4.35
N ALA A 108 6.95 -7.41 -4.56
CA ALA A 108 7.26 -8.84 -4.42
C ALA A 108 6.42 -9.66 -5.40
N HIS A 109 7.06 -10.52 -6.18
CA HIS A 109 6.38 -11.30 -7.21
C HIS A 109 5.34 -12.24 -6.61
N ASP A 110 4.24 -12.45 -7.34
CA ASP A 110 3.16 -13.38 -7.02
C ASP A 110 3.22 -14.62 -7.92
N ILE A 111 4.39 -15.28 -7.97
CA ILE A 111 4.62 -16.46 -8.82
C ILE A 111 4.96 -17.66 -7.93
N LYS A 112 4.13 -18.72 -8.04
CA LYS A 112 4.32 -19.94 -7.27
C LYS A 112 5.69 -20.58 -7.56
N GLY A 113 6.46 -20.83 -6.50
CA GLY A 113 7.75 -21.53 -6.59
C GLY A 113 8.94 -20.63 -6.96
N GLU A 114 8.73 -19.36 -7.20
CA GLU A 114 9.82 -18.42 -7.55
C GLU A 114 10.66 -18.00 -6.34
N GLY A 115 10.12 -18.17 -5.15
CA GLY A 115 10.78 -17.78 -3.90
C GLY A 115 10.69 -16.28 -3.63
N ARG A 116 11.70 -15.76 -2.94
CA ARG A 116 11.76 -14.35 -2.54
C ARG A 116 12.35 -13.51 -3.66
N LYS A 117 11.49 -13.04 -4.57
CA LYS A 117 11.87 -12.17 -5.69
C LYS A 117 11.01 -10.90 -5.73
N GLY A 118 11.63 -9.78 -6.08
CA GLY A 118 11.01 -8.47 -6.22
C GLY A 118 11.81 -7.38 -5.53
N ALA A 119 11.50 -6.14 -5.87
CA ALA A 119 12.29 -4.97 -5.51
C ALA A 119 12.43 -4.78 -3.98
N LEU A 120 11.42 -5.18 -3.19
CA LEU A 120 11.51 -5.03 -1.74
C LEU A 120 12.51 -5.99 -1.11
N TYR A 121 12.66 -7.21 -1.64
CA TYR A 121 13.68 -8.16 -1.15
C TYR A 121 15.09 -7.68 -1.46
N ASP A 122 15.29 -7.05 -2.61
CA ASP A 122 16.60 -6.49 -3.00
C ASP A 122 16.96 -5.28 -2.11
N ALA A 123 15.96 -4.48 -1.74
CA ALA A 123 16.16 -3.32 -0.86
C ALA A 123 16.40 -3.72 0.61
N TYR A 124 15.80 -4.82 1.07
CA TYR A 124 15.84 -5.26 2.47
C TYR A 124 16.12 -6.76 2.61
N PRO A 125 17.29 -7.26 2.12
CA PRO A 125 17.61 -8.69 2.09
C PRO A 125 17.78 -9.31 3.47
N GLU A 126 18.08 -8.52 4.50
CA GLU A 126 18.29 -8.95 5.89
C GLU A 126 16.99 -9.30 6.62
N TYR A 127 15.84 -8.89 6.12
CA TYR A 127 14.52 -9.16 6.73
C TYR A 127 13.91 -10.45 6.19
N THR A 128 13.06 -11.10 6.99
CA THR A 128 12.53 -12.44 6.68
C THR A 128 11.10 -12.46 6.13
N PHE A 129 10.50 -11.29 5.87
CA PHE A 129 9.13 -11.18 5.37
C PHE A 129 8.89 -12.00 4.10
N GLY A 130 7.68 -12.56 3.99
CA GLY A 130 7.16 -13.20 2.77
C GLY A 130 6.48 -12.18 1.84
N ALA A 131 5.95 -12.64 0.71
CA ALA A 131 5.27 -11.77 -0.25
C ALA A 131 4.10 -11.00 0.36
N LEU A 132 3.28 -11.64 1.19
CA LEU A 132 2.17 -10.98 1.90
C LEU A 132 2.66 -9.83 2.77
N GLY A 133 3.77 -10.04 3.49
CA GLY A 133 4.42 -8.99 4.27
C GLY A 133 4.92 -7.83 3.41
N ALA A 134 5.52 -8.14 2.26
CA ALA A 134 5.97 -7.13 1.30
C ALA A 134 4.81 -6.28 0.76
N TRP A 135 3.69 -6.93 0.44
CA TRP A 135 2.50 -6.24 -0.05
C TRP A 135 1.88 -5.35 1.03
N ALA A 136 1.75 -5.85 2.26
CA ALA A 136 1.28 -5.06 3.41
C ALA A 136 2.18 -3.82 3.66
N TRP A 137 3.49 -3.96 3.48
CA TRP A 137 4.42 -2.83 3.53
C TRP A 137 4.10 -1.79 2.44
N GLY A 138 3.75 -2.24 1.23
CA GLY A 138 3.31 -1.38 0.13
C GLY A 138 2.07 -0.55 0.46
N TYR A 139 1.05 -1.15 1.07
CA TYR A 139 -0.12 -0.42 1.56
C TYR A 139 0.26 0.70 2.53
N SER A 140 1.18 0.42 3.45
CA SER A 140 1.69 1.44 4.38
C SER A 140 2.36 2.59 3.63
N ARG A 141 3.12 2.31 2.59
CA ARG A 141 3.77 3.37 1.75
C ARG A 141 2.75 4.18 0.96
N CYS A 142 1.66 3.56 0.51
CA CYS A 142 0.57 4.32 -0.11
C CYS A 142 -0.07 5.31 0.89
N ILE A 143 -0.28 4.89 2.13
CA ILE A 143 -0.78 5.77 3.20
C ILE A 143 0.20 6.94 3.43
N ASP A 144 1.48 6.66 3.61
CA ASP A 144 2.50 7.70 3.80
C ASP A 144 2.55 8.68 2.63
N ALA A 145 2.38 8.18 1.40
CA ALA A 145 2.32 9.02 0.21
C ALA A 145 1.09 9.94 0.21
N LEU A 146 -0.08 9.46 0.63
CA LEU A 146 -1.26 10.30 0.75
C LEU A 146 -1.07 11.43 1.77
N PHE A 147 -0.47 11.13 2.94
CA PHE A 147 -0.13 12.14 3.93
C PHE A 147 0.87 13.16 3.38
N LYS A 148 1.89 12.71 2.65
CA LYS A 148 2.91 13.59 2.06
C LYS A 148 2.35 14.47 0.93
N LEU A 149 1.47 13.93 0.09
CA LEU A 149 0.80 14.66 -0.98
C LEU A 149 -0.15 15.73 -0.45
N ASN A 150 -0.77 15.49 0.71
CA ASN A 150 -1.69 16.41 1.40
C ASN A 150 -2.70 17.08 0.47
N LEU A 151 -3.37 16.27 -0.36
CA LEU A 151 -4.35 16.75 -1.33
C LEU A 151 -5.67 17.11 -0.63
N SER A 152 -6.18 18.32 -0.83
CA SER A 152 -7.39 18.82 -0.15
C SER A 152 -8.65 17.99 -0.41
N GLN A 153 -8.67 17.19 -1.47
CA GLN A 153 -9.76 16.27 -1.78
C GLN A 153 -9.79 15.04 -0.87
N ILE A 154 -8.69 14.71 -0.22
CA ILE A 154 -8.48 13.44 0.50
C ILE A 154 -8.53 13.68 2.01
N ASP A 155 -9.31 12.86 2.70
CA ASP A 155 -9.30 12.72 4.14
C ASP A 155 -8.33 11.59 4.55
N CYS A 156 -7.11 11.96 4.91
CA CYS A 156 -6.12 10.98 5.35
C CYS A 156 -6.46 10.32 6.71
N SER A 157 -7.47 10.80 7.44
CA SER A 157 -7.96 10.13 8.65
C SER A 157 -8.99 9.04 8.36
N CYS A 158 -9.48 8.96 7.13
CA CYS A 158 -10.53 8.03 6.70
C CYS A 158 -10.05 7.21 5.49
N ILE A 159 -9.17 6.23 5.76
CA ILE A 159 -8.60 5.34 4.75
C ILE A 159 -9.01 3.90 5.06
N ALA A 160 -9.58 3.21 4.08
CA ALA A 160 -9.84 1.78 4.11
C ALA A 160 -8.85 1.03 3.20
N LEU A 161 -8.57 -0.21 3.55
CA LEU A 161 -7.78 -1.13 2.73
C LEU A 161 -8.69 -2.22 2.18
N THR A 162 -8.46 -2.63 0.94
CA THR A 162 -9.14 -3.76 0.32
C THR A 162 -8.17 -4.58 -0.51
N GLY A 163 -8.54 -5.79 -0.83
CA GLY A 163 -7.78 -6.69 -1.69
C GLY A 163 -8.52 -7.99 -1.93
N HIS A 164 -8.16 -8.70 -2.96
CA HIS A 164 -8.76 -9.99 -3.31
C HIS A 164 -7.84 -11.15 -2.92
N SER A 165 -8.39 -12.19 -2.30
CA SER A 165 -7.67 -13.41 -1.95
C SER A 165 -6.40 -13.11 -1.12
N ARG A 166 -5.21 -13.41 -1.67
CA ARG A 166 -3.91 -13.11 -1.04
C ARG A 166 -3.60 -11.62 -0.95
N GLY A 167 -4.26 -10.78 -1.72
CA GLY A 167 -4.09 -9.32 -1.69
C GLY A 167 -4.86 -8.64 -0.55
N GLY A 168 -5.82 -9.36 0.07
CA GLY A 168 -6.67 -8.85 1.13
C GLY A 168 -6.31 -9.33 2.53
#